data_c8238d4fac19bc5b8638a1bbad954117
#
_entry.id   c8238d4fac19bc5b8638a1bbad954117
#
_cell.length_a   1.000
_cell.length_b   1.000
_cell.length_c   1.000
_cell.angle_alpha   90.00
_cell.angle_beta   90.00
_cell.angle_gamma   90.00
#
_symmetry.space_group_name_H-M   'P 1'
#
loop_
_entity.id
_entity.type
_entity.pdbx_description
1 polymer ?
#
loop_
_entity_poly.entity_id
_entity_poly.type
_entity_poly.pdbx_seq_one_letter_code
_entity_poly.pdbx_strand_id
1 'polypeptide(L)'
;MVEKEEYSDRPVPQDARLGFMKPAMVWAGFTYAYICIFIGSTIMGGLGAPLGYYAIFLGQAFLFIYAGLIGHRAYKFGLNFPMMCKCSFGRVGYIIPMAIIAGLVTGWFAFQAWLAADLMVGLYGGESFLAGTGSGVLPGILGTTGLWAGIFAIIFGFIAVYGIRTMAWMGRAAVICVTALAIWMIYSLSTIVASDTGGNAWSSAPSGEPMT
;
A
#
# COMPACT_ATOMS: atom_id res chain seq x y z
N MET A 1 -32.18 2.10 -13.14
CA MET A 1 -30.81 2.40 -12.66
C MET A 1 -30.93 3.66 -11.82
N VAL A 2 -30.78 3.57 -10.52
CA VAL A 2 -30.72 4.76 -9.65
C VAL A 2 -29.40 5.45 -9.97
N GLU A 3 -29.49 6.63 -10.55
CA GLU A 3 -28.36 7.51 -10.82
C GLU A 3 -27.65 7.72 -9.50
N LYS A 4 -26.42 7.20 -9.36
CA LYS A 4 -25.63 7.40 -8.16
C LYS A 4 -25.20 8.86 -8.14
N GLU A 5 -25.91 9.65 -7.34
CA GLU A 5 -25.51 11.03 -7.10
C GLU A 5 -24.06 11.07 -6.61
N GLU A 6 -23.20 11.74 -7.36
CA GLU A 6 -21.83 11.97 -6.99
C GLU A 6 -21.77 13.20 -6.06
N TYR A 7 -21.41 12.98 -4.81
CA TYR A 7 -21.29 14.04 -3.79
C TYR A 7 -19.94 14.74 -3.85
N SER A 8 -19.53 15.22 -5.03
CA SER A 8 -18.25 15.90 -5.19
C SER A 8 -18.24 17.29 -4.59
N ASP A 9 -19.38 18.03 -4.68
CA ASP A 9 -19.49 19.43 -4.30
C ASP A 9 -20.40 19.71 -3.09
N ARG A 10 -21.02 18.69 -2.53
CA ARG A 10 -21.92 18.81 -1.37
C ARG A 10 -21.62 17.76 -0.32
N PRO A 11 -21.88 18.04 0.98
CA PRO A 11 -21.71 17.06 2.05
C PRO A 11 -22.57 15.81 1.82
N VAL A 12 -21.99 14.63 2.09
CA VAL A 12 -22.70 13.36 1.98
C VAL A 12 -23.75 13.27 3.09
N PRO A 13 -25.05 13.14 2.77
CA PRO A 13 -26.12 12.99 3.76
C PRO A 13 -25.95 11.68 4.53
N GLN A 14 -26.52 11.62 5.73
CA GLN A 14 -26.26 10.49 6.66
C GLN A 14 -26.73 9.13 6.11
N ASP A 15 -27.84 9.12 5.39
CA ASP A 15 -28.44 7.95 4.76
C ASP A 15 -27.61 7.40 3.58
N ALA A 16 -26.82 8.26 2.91
CA ALA A 16 -25.96 7.88 1.81
C ALA A 16 -24.54 7.47 2.25
N ARG A 17 -24.20 7.60 3.56
CA ARG A 17 -22.87 7.24 4.05
C ARG A 17 -22.66 5.73 4.08
N LEU A 18 -21.45 5.34 3.71
CA LEU A 18 -21.06 3.93 3.77
C LEU A 18 -20.92 3.46 5.20
N GLY A 19 -21.42 2.25 5.48
CA GLY A 19 -21.19 1.61 6.77
C GLY A 19 -19.70 1.27 6.96
N PHE A 20 -19.30 1.00 8.20
CA PHE A 20 -17.90 0.79 8.62
C PHE A 20 -17.14 -0.27 7.79
N MET A 21 -17.77 -1.40 7.49
CA MET A 21 -17.06 -2.53 6.85
C MET A 21 -16.53 -2.24 5.45
N LYS A 22 -17.24 -1.45 4.63
CA LYS A 22 -16.78 -1.18 3.26
C LYS A 22 -15.50 -0.37 3.21
N PRO A 23 -15.40 0.82 3.85
CA PRO A 23 -14.15 1.55 3.90
C PRO A 23 -13.06 0.82 4.69
N ALA A 24 -13.41 0.08 5.77
CA ALA A 24 -12.43 -0.70 6.52
C ALA A 24 -11.73 -1.76 5.65
N MET A 25 -12.47 -2.46 4.77
CA MET A 25 -11.88 -3.44 3.86
C MET A 25 -11.00 -2.80 2.79
N VAL A 26 -11.35 -1.60 2.31
CA VAL A 26 -10.49 -0.86 1.37
C VAL A 26 -9.16 -0.48 2.04
N TRP A 27 -9.21 0.05 3.25
CA TRP A 27 -8.01 0.44 3.99
C TRP A 27 -7.19 -0.76 4.47
N ALA A 28 -7.84 -1.87 4.87
CA ALA A 28 -7.14 -3.11 5.15
C ALA A 28 -6.40 -3.65 3.91
N GLY A 29 -7.04 -3.59 2.72
CA GLY A 29 -6.38 -3.95 1.46
C GLY A 29 -5.17 -3.06 1.14
N PHE A 30 -5.22 -1.79 1.51
CA PHE A 30 -4.11 -0.86 1.32
C PHE A 30 -2.87 -1.22 2.18
N THR A 31 -3.06 -1.78 3.37
CA THR A 31 -1.94 -2.24 4.23
C THR A 31 -1.12 -3.35 3.57
N TYR A 32 -1.75 -4.14 2.71
CA TYR A 32 -1.08 -5.20 1.94
C TYR A 32 -0.48 -4.71 0.61
N ALA A 33 -0.49 -3.40 0.36
CA ALA A 33 0.21 -2.85 -0.78
C ALA A 33 1.70 -3.18 -0.67
N TYR A 34 2.30 -3.63 -1.76
CA TYR A 34 3.67 -4.13 -1.78
C TYR A 34 4.68 -3.12 -1.21
N ILE A 35 4.47 -1.82 -1.47
CA ILE A 35 5.31 -0.76 -0.92
C ILE A 35 5.32 -0.76 0.62
N CYS A 36 4.20 -1.10 1.28
CA CYS A 36 4.14 -1.14 2.74
C CYS A 36 5.02 -2.28 3.28
N ILE A 37 5.04 -3.42 2.60
CA ILE A 37 5.91 -4.55 2.92
C ILE A 37 7.37 -4.15 2.70
N PHE A 38 7.67 -3.49 1.58
CA PHE A 38 9.01 -3.01 1.24
C PHE A 38 9.55 -2.01 2.27
N ILE A 39 8.76 -0.99 2.64
CA ILE A 39 9.14 -0.02 3.68
C ILE A 39 9.34 -0.73 5.03
N GLY A 40 8.44 -1.64 5.40
CA GLY A 40 8.56 -2.42 6.63
C GLY A 40 9.87 -3.23 6.69
N SER A 41 10.20 -3.91 5.61
CA SER A 41 11.45 -4.69 5.50
C SER A 41 12.69 -3.79 5.56
N THR A 42 12.66 -2.62 4.95
CA THR A 42 13.77 -1.64 4.99
C THR A 42 13.99 -1.11 6.40
N ILE A 43 12.93 -0.79 7.14
CA ILE A 43 13.02 -0.35 8.54
C ILE A 43 13.61 -1.47 9.41
N MET A 44 13.13 -2.71 9.22
CA MET A 44 13.62 -3.86 9.95
C MET A 44 15.08 -4.18 9.62
N GLY A 45 15.48 -4.06 8.36
CA GLY A 45 16.86 -4.24 7.90
C GLY A 45 17.83 -3.20 8.48
N GLY A 46 17.39 -1.94 8.60
CA GLY A 46 18.21 -0.85 9.12
C GLY A 46 18.30 -0.80 10.65
N LEU A 47 17.20 -1.08 11.35
CA LEU A 47 17.13 -0.95 12.82
C LEU A 47 17.26 -2.28 13.56
N GLY A 48 17.00 -3.38 12.89
CA GLY A 48 16.92 -4.71 13.49
C GLY A 48 15.73 -4.89 14.44
N ALA A 49 15.54 -6.12 14.92
CA ALA A 49 14.62 -6.42 16.00
C ALA A 49 15.35 -6.19 17.36
N PRO A 50 14.71 -5.63 18.40
CA PRO A 50 13.32 -5.21 18.53
C PRO A 50 13.04 -3.75 18.11
N LEU A 51 14.08 -2.96 17.82
CA LEU A 51 13.96 -1.51 17.61
C LEU A 51 13.06 -1.18 16.39
N GLY A 52 13.20 -1.96 15.32
CA GLY A 52 12.35 -1.83 14.12
C GLY A 52 10.86 -2.02 14.43
N TYR A 53 10.50 -2.99 15.28
CA TYR A 53 9.12 -3.18 15.71
C TYR A 53 8.59 -1.99 16.50
N TYR A 54 9.37 -1.46 17.43
CA TYR A 54 8.98 -0.26 18.19
C TYR A 54 8.81 0.95 17.28
N ALA A 55 9.70 1.16 16.33
CA ALA A 55 9.62 2.26 15.38
C ALA A 55 8.35 2.18 14.52
N ILE A 56 8.05 1.00 13.96
CA ILE A 56 6.85 0.76 13.16
C ILE A 56 5.59 0.97 14.02
N PHE A 57 5.55 0.38 15.22
CA PHE A 57 4.39 0.48 16.11
C PHE A 57 4.11 1.92 16.53
N LEU A 58 5.13 2.65 16.98
CA LEU A 58 4.99 4.05 17.39
C LEU A 58 4.58 4.94 16.23
N GLY A 59 5.16 4.74 15.04
CA GLY A 59 4.78 5.46 13.83
C GLY A 59 3.32 5.23 13.45
N GLN A 60 2.86 3.98 13.51
CA GLN A 60 1.46 3.65 13.23
C GLN A 60 0.50 4.17 14.31
N ALA A 61 0.89 4.12 15.59
CA ALA A 61 0.10 4.68 16.67
C ALA A 61 -0.08 6.20 16.51
N PHE A 62 0.99 6.92 16.17
CA PHE A 62 0.92 8.35 15.88
C PHE A 62 0.02 8.66 14.67
N LEU A 63 0.19 7.90 13.60
CA LEU A 63 -0.64 8.03 12.40
C LEU A 63 -2.12 7.75 12.70
N PHE A 64 -2.41 6.73 13.53
CA PHE A 64 -3.77 6.39 13.94
C PHE A 64 -4.46 7.55 14.67
N ILE A 65 -3.76 8.18 15.61
CA ILE A 65 -4.30 9.33 16.36
C ILE A 65 -4.57 10.49 15.40
N TYR A 66 -3.57 10.87 14.62
CA TYR A 66 -3.66 11.99 13.68
C TYR A 66 -4.75 11.77 12.60
N ALA A 67 -4.70 10.64 11.89
CA ALA A 67 -5.67 10.32 10.85
C ALA A 67 -7.07 10.08 11.42
N GLY A 68 -7.16 9.48 12.61
CA GLY A 68 -8.42 9.25 13.31
C GLY A 68 -9.15 10.53 13.66
N LEU A 69 -8.44 11.54 14.16
CA LEU A 69 -9.03 12.84 14.47
C LEU A 69 -9.58 13.54 13.23
N ILE A 70 -8.82 13.54 12.13
CA ILE A 70 -9.24 14.12 10.86
C ILE A 70 -10.41 13.33 10.26
N GLY A 71 -10.32 12.01 10.25
CA GLY A 71 -11.36 11.12 9.72
C GLY A 71 -12.67 11.22 10.49
N HIS A 72 -12.61 11.34 11.83
CA HIS A 72 -13.80 11.57 12.65
C HIS A 72 -14.52 12.88 12.28
N ARG A 73 -13.76 13.96 12.08
CA ARG A 73 -14.33 15.24 11.62
C ARG A 73 -14.97 15.11 10.24
N ALA A 74 -14.28 14.50 9.29
CA ALA A 74 -14.78 14.26 7.95
C ALA A 74 -16.09 13.45 7.98
N TYR A 75 -16.13 12.37 8.76
CA TYR A 75 -17.31 11.54 8.93
C TYR A 75 -18.47 12.31 9.56
N LYS A 76 -18.23 13.04 10.64
CA LYS A 76 -19.26 13.80 11.37
C LYS A 76 -19.99 14.80 10.47
N PHE A 77 -19.26 15.48 9.60
CA PHE A 77 -19.83 16.51 8.72
C PHE A 77 -20.12 16.02 7.29
N GLY A 78 -19.78 14.76 6.96
CA GLY A 78 -19.97 14.21 5.62
C GLY A 78 -19.07 14.86 4.55
N LEU A 79 -17.89 15.35 4.95
CA LEU A 79 -16.99 16.10 4.08
C LEU A 79 -16.03 15.16 3.35
N ASN A 80 -15.83 15.40 2.06
CA ASN A 80 -14.74 14.83 1.30
C ASN A 80 -13.46 15.65 1.46
N PHE A 81 -12.33 15.16 0.95
CA PHE A 81 -11.03 15.82 1.08
C PHE A 81 -11.01 17.25 0.48
N PRO A 82 -11.53 17.51 -0.75
CA PRO A 82 -11.62 18.85 -1.30
C PRO A 82 -12.41 19.84 -0.42
N MET A 83 -13.51 19.39 0.16
CA MET A 83 -14.33 20.22 1.05
C MET A 83 -13.60 20.56 2.34
N MET A 84 -12.90 19.60 2.95
CA MET A 84 -12.07 19.87 4.12
C MET A 84 -10.96 20.87 3.80
N CYS A 85 -10.32 20.74 2.65
CA CYS A 85 -9.34 21.72 2.18
C CYS A 85 -9.95 23.11 1.98
N LYS A 86 -11.16 23.21 1.40
CA LYS A 86 -11.88 24.49 1.26
C LYS A 86 -12.19 25.14 2.62
N CYS A 87 -12.54 24.32 3.62
CA CYS A 87 -12.79 24.84 4.98
C CYS A 87 -11.52 25.38 5.65
N SER A 88 -10.37 24.78 5.39
CA SER A 88 -9.09 25.14 6.04
C SER A 88 -8.32 26.21 5.28
N PHE A 89 -8.32 26.19 3.95
CA PHE A 89 -7.48 27.04 3.08
C PHE A 89 -8.30 28.05 2.26
N GLY A 90 -9.63 28.03 2.40
CA GLY A 90 -10.53 28.92 1.64
C GLY A 90 -10.74 28.53 0.20
N ARG A 91 -11.51 29.38 -0.54
CA ARG A 91 -12.00 29.06 -1.90
C ARG A 91 -10.89 29.00 -2.98
N VAL A 92 -9.75 29.60 -2.75
CA VAL A 92 -8.62 29.62 -3.70
C VAL A 92 -7.48 28.76 -3.19
N GLY A 93 -7.15 28.88 -1.89
CA GLY A 93 -6.01 28.19 -1.30
C GLY A 93 -6.12 26.65 -1.30
N TYR A 94 -7.32 26.08 -1.39
CA TYR A 94 -7.52 24.63 -1.42
C TYR A 94 -6.90 23.94 -2.65
N ILE A 95 -6.65 24.69 -3.73
CA ILE A 95 -6.05 24.16 -4.96
C ILE A 95 -4.63 23.63 -4.71
N ILE A 96 -3.88 24.30 -3.81
CA ILE A 96 -2.51 23.90 -3.50
C ILE A 96 -2.44 22.48 -2.91
N PRO A 97 -3.10 22.16 -1.77
CA PRO A 97 -3.08 20.80 -1.25
C PRO A 97 -3.71 19.77 -2.20
N MET A 98 -4.69 20.17 -3.02
CA MET A 98 -5.26 19.29 -4.05
C MET A 98 -4.25 18.92 -5.13
N ALA A 99 -3.48 19.90 -5.62
CA ALA A 99 -2.44 19.65 -6.62
C ALA A 99 -1.30 18.78 -6.06
N ILE A 100 -0.89 19.05 -4.81
CA ILE A 100 0.15 18.27 -4.13
C ILE A 100 -0.31 16.81 -3.98
N ILE A 101 -1.51 16.56 -3.45
CA ILE A 101 -1.98 15.19 -3.26
C ILE A 101 -2.18 14.47 -4.59
N ALA A 102 -2.65 15.14 -5.64
CA ALA A 102 -2.77 14.55 -6.96
C ALA A 102 -1.42 14.11 -7.51
N GLY A 103 -0.39 14.93 -7.42
CA GLY A 103 0.98 14.58 -7.81
C GLY A 103 1.54 13.41 -6.99
N LEU A 104 1.38 13.45 -5.67
CA LEU A 104 1.85 12.39 -4.78
C LEU A 104 1.16 11.05 -5.05
N VAL A 105 -0.17 11.04 -5.24
CA VAL A 105 -0.92 9.81 -5.53
C VAL A 105 -0.55 9.25 -6.90
N THR A 106 -0.34 10.11 -7.90
CA THR A 106 0.14 9.68 -9.22
C THR A 106 1.54 9.07 -9.15
N GLY A 107 2.47 9.70 -8.43
CA GLY A 107 3.81 9.17 -8.19
C GLY A 107 3.78 7.83 -7.44
N TRP A 108 2.93 7.74 -6.42
CA TRP A 108 2.72 6.49 -5.68
C TRP A 108 2.18 5.36 -6.56
N PHE A 109 1.22 5.67 -7.43
CA PHE A 109 0.69 4.71 -8.40
C PHE A 109 1.78 4.22 -9.37
N ALA A 110 2.57 5.14 -9.93
CA ALA A 110 3.66 4.80 -10.84
C ALA A 110 4.70 3.90 -10.15
N PHE A 111 5.06 4.21 -8.91
CA PHE A 111 5.99 3.41 -8.12
C PHE A 111 5.45 2.00 -7.83
N GLN A 112 4.17 1.87 -7.50
CA GLN A 112 3.53 0.56 -7.29
C GLN A 112 3.49 -0.27 -8.56
N ALA A 113 3.19 0.34 -9.71
CA ALA A 113 3.22 -0.34 -11.00
C ALA A 113 4.64 -0.81 -11.36
N TRP A 114 5.65 0.01 -11.06
CA TRP A 114 7.05 -0.35 -11.24
C TRP A 114 7.47 -1.50 -10.32
N LEU A 115 7.12 -1.47 -9.03
CA LEU A 115 7.41 -2.56 -8.10
C LEU A 115 6.77 -3.89 -8.52
N ALA A 116 5.52 -3.85 -8.99
CA ALA A 116 4.85 -5.05 -9.50
C ALA A 116 5.56 -5.61 -10.75
N ALA A 117 6.04 -4.72 -11.62
CA ALA A 117 6.79 -5.09 -12.80
C ALA A 117 8.16 -5.70 -12.45
N ASP A 118 8.85 -5.11 -11.48
CA ASP A 118 10.15 -5.59 -11.00
C ASP A 118 10.05 -7.00 -10.42
N LEU A 119 9.02 -7.26 -9.62
CA LEU A 119 8.73 -8.62 -9.12
C LEU A 119 8.45 -9.59 -10.26
N MET A 120 7.68 -9.17 -11.28
CA MET A 120 7.37 -10.03 -12.42
C MET A 120 8.64 -10.43 -13.19
N VAL A 121 9.51 -9.45 -13.44
CA VAL A 121 10.80 -9.67 -14.10
C VAL A 121 11.69 -10.59 -13.26
N GLY A 122 11.76 -10.36 -11.94
CA GLY A 122 12.53 -11.20 -11.02
C GLY A 122 12.04 -12.64 -10.95
N LEU A 123 10.73 -12.88 -10.97
CA LEU A 123 10.14 -14.23 -10.98
C LEU A 123 10.51 -15.04 -12.24
N TYR A 124 10.65 -14.37 -13.38
CA TYR A 124 11.02 -15.01 -14.64
C TYR A 124 12.51 -14.96 -14.94
N GLY A 125 13.34 -14.59 -13.95
CA GLY A 125 14.79 -14.65 -14.05
C GLY A 125 15.45 -13.51 -14.82
N GLY A 126 14.74 -12.36 -14.97
CA GLY A 126 15.32 -11.12 -15.49
C GLY A 126 16.09 -10.33 -14.43
N GLU A 127 16.71 -9.22 -14.85
CA GLU A 127 17.32 -8.28 -13.92
C GLU A 127 16.26 -7.53 -13.13
N SER A 128 16.21 -7.77 -11.84
CA SER A 128 15.26 -7.14 -10.89
C SER A 128 16.06 -6.37 -9.85
N PHE A 129 15.58 -5.17 -9.51
CA PHE A 129 16.14 -4.36 -8.42
C PHE A 129 16.04 -5.08 -7.07
N LEU A 130 14.96 -5.83 -6.84
CA LEU A 130 14.70 -6.50 -5.58
C LEU A 130 15.27 -7.92 -5.50
N ALA A 131 15.21 -8.66 -6.61
CA ALA A 131 15.66 -10.05 -6.67
C ALA A 131 17.10 -10.23 -7.18
N GLY A 132 17.74 -9.12 -7.64
CA GLY A 132 19.07 -9.18 -8.23
C GLY A 132 19.05 -9.74 -9.66
N THR A 133 20.22 -10.17 -10.15
CA THR A 133 20.38 -10.69 -11.50
C THR A 133 19.88 -12.12 -11.59
N GLY A 134 18.81 -12.35 -12.32
CA GLY A 134 18.29 -13.69 -12.59
C GLY A 134 18.87 -14.33 -13.84
N SER A 135 18.67 -15.60 -14.04
CA SER A 135 19.17 -16.39 -15.16
C SER A 135 18.44 -16.18 -16.50
N GLY A 136 17.74 -15.07 -16.67
CA GLY A 136 17.18 -14.58 -17.92
C GLY A 136 16.35 -15.57 -18.75
N VAL A 137 15.14 -15.90 -18.32
CA VAL A 137 14.22 -16.72 -19.12
C VAL A 137 13.46 -15.89 -20.17
N LEU A 138 13.27 -14.60 -19.91
CA LEU A 138 12.53 -13.70 -20.82
C LEU A 138 13.50 -12.97 -21.76
N PRO A 139 13.40 -13.20 -23.09
CA PRO A 139 14.29 -12.58 -24.06
C PRO A 139 13.90 -11.13 -24.37
N GLY A 140 14.91 -10.29 -24.58
CA GLY A 140 14.77 -8.94 -25.15
C GLY A 140 13.85 -8.02 -24.35
N ILE A 141 12.90 -7.39 -25.03
CA ILE A 141 12.01 -6.37 -24.44
C ILE A 141 11.11 -6.93 -23.32
N LEU A 142 10.79 -8.23 -23.33
CA LEU A 142 10.00 -8.90 -22.29
C LEU A 142 10.77 -9.01 -20.96
N GLY A 143 12.09 -8.93 -20.99
CA GLY A 143 12.92 -8.87 -19.78
C GLY A 143 13.04 -7.47 -19.18
N THR A 144 12.38 -6.45 -19.74
CA THR A 144 12.48 -5.08 -19.25
C THR A 144 11.38 -4.71 -18.28
N THR A 145 11.74 -4.21 -17.11
CA THR A 145 10.81 -3.70 -16.11
C THR A 145 9.88 -2.62 -16.65
N GLY A 146 10.39 -1.77 -17.56
CA GLY A 146 9.60 -0.68 -18.16
C GLY A 146 8.38 -1.16 -18.95
N LEU A 147 8.49 -2.24 -19.71
CA LEU A 147 7.36 -2.81 -20.44
C LEU A 147 6.27 -3.29 -19.48
N TRP A 148 6.65 -4.08 -18.48
CA TRP A 148 5.70 -4.63 -17.50
C TRP A 148 5.07 -3.53 -16.65
N ALA A 149 5.84 -2.49 -16.27
CA ALA A 149 5.31 -1.33 -15.57
C ALA A 149 4.22 -0.62 -16.38
N GLY A 150 4.43 -0.44 -17.69
CA GLY A 150 3.42 0.11 -18.60
C GLY A 150 2.17 -0.77 -18.68
N ILE A 151 2.33 -2.08 -18.82
CA ILE A 151 1.20 -3.03 -18.84
C ILE A 151 0.41 -2.96 -17.54
N PHE A 152 1.07 -3.04 -16.38
CA PHE A 152 0.40 -2.96 -15.09
C PHE A 152 -0.26 -1.60 -14.85
N ALA A 153 0.37 -0.50 -15.28
CA ALA A 153 -0.23 0.82 -15.17
C ALA A 153 -1.55 0.91 -15.96
N ILE A 154 -1.60 0.34 -17.16
CA ILE A 154 -2.81 0.30 -17.98
C ILE A 154 -3.88 -0.59 -17.31
N ILE A 155 -3.53 -1.79 -16.87
CA ILE A 155 -4.46 -2.73 -16.21
C ILE A 155 -5.05 -2.10 -14.94
N PHE A 156 -4.20 -1.59 -14.06
CA PHE A 156 -4.66 -1.00 -12.79
C PHE A 156 -5.41 0.31 -13.00
N GLY A 157 -5.00 1.12 -13.98
CA GLY A 157 -5.72 2.33 -14.37
C GLY A 157 -7.12 2.00 -14.89
N PHE A 158 -7.23 0.97 -15.72
CA PHE A 158 -8.54 0.52 -16.22
C PHE A 158 -9.44 0.01 -15.10
N ILE A 159 -8.90 -0.78 -14.16
CA ILE A 159 -9.62 -1.25 -12.98
C ILE A 159 -10.11 -0.07 -12.10
N ALA A 160 -9.28 0.96 -11.95
CA ALA A 160 -9.62 2.13 -11.15
C ALA A 160 -10.84 2.90 -11.71
N VAL A 161 -11.05 2.91 -13.02
CA VAL A 161 -12.21 3.54 -13.68
C VAL A 161 -13.54 2.92 -13.22
N TYR A 162 -13.57 1.64 -12.87
CA TYR A 162 -14.78 0.99 -12.34
C TYR A 162 -15.16 1.41 -10.93
N GLY A 163 -14.33 2.21 -10.28
CA GLY A 163 -14.63 2.87 -9.02
C GLY A 163 -14.51 1.99 -7.78
N ILE A 164 -14.93 2.56 -6.65
CA ILE A 164 -14.70 2.03 -5.29
C ILE A 164 -15.28 0.63 -5.05
N ARG A 165 -16.32 0.24 -5.77
CA ARG A 165 -16.91 -1.10 -5.63
C ARG A 165 -15.96 -2.20 -6.07
N THR A 166 -15.30 -2.00 -7.22
CA THR A 166 -14.31 -2.95 -7.77
C THR A 166 -13.07 -2.97 -6.88
N MET A 167 -12.60 -1.80 -6.46
CA MET A 167 -11.47 -1.69 -5.52
C MET A 167 -11.75 -2.39 -4.18
N ALA A 168 -12.97 -2.26 -3.63
CA ALA A 168 -13.36 -2.93 -2.39
C ALA A 168 -13.46 -4.46 -2.56
N TRP A 169 -13.84 -4.96 -3.72
CA TRP A 169 -13.85 -6.39 -3.99
C TRP A 169 -12.43 -6.95 -4.13
N MET A 170 -11.57 -6.28 -4.89
CA MET A 170 -10.17 -6.64 -5.01
C MET A 170 -9.42 -6.56 -3.68
N GLY A 171 -9.69 -5.52 -2.87
CA GLY A 171 -9.13 -5.38 -1.54
C GLY A 171 -9.50 -6.56 -0.63
N ARG A 172 -10.74 -7.03 -0.67
CA ARG A 172 -11.15 -8.23 0.09
C ARG A 172 -10.41 -9.48 -0.35
N ALA A 173 -10.31 -9.71 -1.65
CA ALA A 173 -9.56 -10.83 -2.19
C ALA A 173 -8.07 -10.77 -1.78
N ALA A 174 -7.46 -9.59 -1.91
CA ALA A 174 -6.07 -9.36 -1.51
C ALA A 174 -5.85 -9.61 -0.02
N VAL A 175 -6.73 -9.09 0.86
CA VAL A 175 -6.62 -9.31 2.31
C VAL A 175 -6.62 -10.80 2.63
N ILE A 176 -7.53 -11.58 2.07
CA ILE A 176 -7.62 -13.02 2.33
C ILE A 176 -6.37 -13.74 1.81
N CYS A 177 -6.03 -13.54 0.52
CA CYS A 177 -4.91 -14.25 -0.11
C CYS A 177 -3.57 -13.88 0.53
N VAL A 178 -3.30 -12.58 0.73
CA VAL A 178 -2.01 -12.13 1.27
C VAL A 178 -1.87 -12.47 2.75
N THR A 179 -2.97 -12.44 3.53
CA THR A 179 -2.92 -12.90 4.93
C THR A 179 -2.62 -14.40 5.00
N ALA A 180 -3.25 -15.21 4.17
CA ALA A 180 -2.97 -16.65 4.12
C ALA A 180 -1.51 -16.93 3.72
N LEU A 181 -1.00 -16.22 2.71
CA LEU A 181 0.40 -16.32 2.30
C LEU A 181 1.35 -15.86 3.43
N ALA A 182 1.04 -14.76 4.11
CA ALA A 182 1.87 -14.26 5.21
C ALA A 182 1.94 -15.27 6.37
N ILE A 183 0.81 -15.87 6.74
CA ILE A 183 0.76 -16.92 7.77
C ILE A 183 1.59 -18.13 7.33
N TRP A 184 1.44 -18.57 6.08
CA TRP A 184 2.23 -19.67 5.53
C TRP A 184 3.72 -19.36 5.51
N MET A 185 4.11 -18.15 5.10
CA MET A 185 5.52 -17.71 5.11
C MET A 185 6.10 -17.67 6.53
N ILE A 186 5.36 -17.12 7.50
CA ILE A 186 5.79 -17.09 8.90
C ILE A 186 6.00 -18.52 9.42
N TYR A 187 5.07 -19.43 9.14
CA TYR A 187 5.19 -20.83 9.52
C TYR A 187 6.42 -21.49 8.87
N SER A 188 6.58 -21.36 7.56
CA SER A 188 7.71 -21.94 6.81
C SER A 188 9.05 -21.37 7.28
N LEU A 189 9.12 -20.06 7.48
CA LEU A 189 10.34 -19.40 7.95
C LEU A 189 10.68 -19.83 9.40
N SER A 190 9.68 -19.95 10.27
CA SER A 190 9.89 -20.38 11.64
C SER A 190 10.43 -21.82 11.72
N THR A 191 10.02 -22.70 10.81
CA THR A 191 10.54 -24.07 10.74
C THR A 191 11.98 -24.11 10.23
N ILE A 192 12.33 -23.32 9.20
CA ILE A 192 13.69 -23.23 8.67
C ILE A 192 14.64 -22.65 9.71
N VAL A 193 14.26 -21.55 10.36
CA VAL A 193 15.09 -20.89 11.36
C VAL A 193 15.22 -21.74 12.63
N ALA A 194 14.17 -22.45 13.04
CA ALA A 194 14.25 -23.37 14.16
C ALA A 194 15.25 -24.51 13.89
N SER A 195 15.40 -24.95 12.64
CA SER A 195 16.38 -25.97 12.24
C SER A 195 17.82 -25.43 12.26
N ASP A 196 18.02 -24.18 11.82
CA ASP A 196 19.38 -23.62 11.65
C ASP A 196 19.96 -22.97 12.93
N THR A 197 19.10 -22.39 13.79
CA THR A 197 19.53 -21.60 14.94
C THR A 197 19.18 -22.19 16.31
N GLY A 198 18.68 -23.41 16.36
CA GLY A 198 18.27 -24.04 17.63
C GLY A 198 17.15 -23.29 18.37
N GLY A 199 16.29 -22.58 17.66
CA GLY A 199 15.08 -21.94 18.20
C GLY A 199 15.19 -20.44 18.55
N ASN A 200 16.34 -19.80 18.38
CA ASN A 200 16.58 -18.40 18.80
C ASN A 200 16.51 -17.36 17.66
N ALA A 201 15.72 -17.62 16.63
CA ALA A 201 15.59 -16.73 15.48
C ALA A 201 15.14 -15.29 15.78
N TRP A 202 14.36 -15.12 16.82
CA TRP A 202 13.79 -13.83 17.21
C TRP A 202 14.75 -12.93 17.97
N SER A 203 15.89 -13.46 18.42
CA SER A 203 16.91 -12.76 19.19
C SER A 203 18.21 -12.52 18.43
N SER A 204 18.32 -13.01 17.17
CA SER A 204 19.51 -12.76 16.37
C SER A 204 19.61 -11.28 16.00
N ALA A 205 20.75 -10.68 16.34
CA ALA A 205 21.09 -9.33 15.91
C ALA A 205 21.10 -9.25 14.37
N PRO A 206 20.75 -8.10 13.77
CA PRO A 206 20.85 -7.92 12.33
C PRO A 206 22.29 -8.19 11.89
N SER A 207 22.45 -9.11 10.95
CA SER A 207 23.76 -9.46 10.36
C SER A 207 24.16 -8.47 9.25
N GLY A 208 23.60 -7.26 9.23
CA GLY A 208 23.88 -6.25 8.24
C GLY A 208 24.69 -5.10 8.78
N GLU A 209 25.77 -4.75 8.10
CA GLU A 209 26.41 -3.44 8.26
C GLU A 209 25.37 -2.35 7.98
N PRO A 210 25.38 -1.21 8.72
CA PRO A 210 24.50 -0.11 8.43
C PRO A 210 24.72 0.33 6.97
N MET A 211 23.64 0.48 6.21
CA MET A 211 23.72 1.08 4.88
C MET A 211 24.21 2.52 5.03
N THR A 212 25.49 2.73 4.73
CA THR A 212 26.13 4.04 4.63
C THR A 212 25.66 4.78 3.39
#